data_14e0dd5222ea8c1762bc835aeb3ed6ef
#
_entry.id   14e0dd5222ea8c1762bc835aeb3ed6ef
#
_cell.length_a   1.000
_cell.length_b   1.000
_cell.length_c   1.000
_cell.angle_alpha   90.00
_cell.angle_beta   90.00
_cell.angle_gamma   90.00
#
_symmetry.space_group_name_H-M   'P 1'
#
loop_
_entity.id
_entity.type
_entity.pdbx_description
1 polymer ?
#
loop_
_entity_poly.entity_id
_entity_poly.type
_entity_poly.pdbx_seq_one_letter_code
_entity_poly.pdbx_strand_id
1 'polypeptide(L)'
;CTDVIVVNNGKPAYMRVVPSGADDVSDAIANALSISFEDAERIKNQIGLQNVTGDERLEKAEEVIRETTAQLIVGIRNTLNMYDVDHADSTISGIILTGTGARLIGLPPVLAGSINKMVRIGDPFIRFKLSKEVERQNIVAHAVDLGGVLGLVIGKKPR
;
A
#
# COMPACT_ATOMS: atom_id res chain seq x y z
N CYS A 1 7.26 7.27 -1.36
CA CYS A 1 6.01 8.06 -1.30
C CYS A 1 4.80 7.21 -1.62
N THR A 2 3.61 7.73 -1.24
CA THR A 2 2.31 7.08 -1.48
C THR A 2 1.37 8.07 -2.18
N ASP A 3 0.85 7.66 -3.33
CA ASP A 3 -0.16 8.43 -4.05
C ASP A 3 -1.56 8.04 -3.58
N VAL A 4 -2.33 9.02 -3.12
CA VAL A 4 -3.74 8.85 -2.76
C VAL A 4 -4.59 9.47 -3.86
N ILE A 5 -5.36 8.62 -4.56
CA ILE A 5 -6.22 9.03 -5.66
C ILE A 5 -7.66 8.69 -5.30
N VAL A 6 -8.52 9.70 -5.24
CA VAL A 6 -9.97 9.49 -5.10
C VAL A 6 -10.59 9.39 -6.47
N VAL A 7 -11.35 8.33 -6.68
CA VAL A 7 -12.06 8.08 -7.95
C VAL A 7 -13.57 8.20 -7.69
N ASN A 8 -14.23 9.07 -8.43
CA ASN A 8 -15.68 9.24 -8.40
C ASN A 8 -16.26 8.97 -9.79
N ASN A 9 -17.24 8.06 -9.88
CA ASN A 9 -17.87 7.65 -11.14
C ASN A 9 -16.86 7.26 -12.24
N GLY A 10 -15.79 6.54 -11.84
CA GLY A 10 -14.75 6.05 -12.74
C GLY A 10 -13.77 7.12 -13.22
N LYS A 11 -13.80 8.33 -12.68
CA LYS A 11 -12.88 9.43 -13.02
C LYS A 11 -12.08 9.86 -11.78
N PRO A 12 -10.79 10.19 -11.92
CA PRO A 12 -10.04 10.83 -10.85
C PRO A 12 -10.71 12.13 -10.43
N ALA A 13 -11.05 12.26 -9.15
CA ALA A 13 -11.69 13.44 -8.58
C ALA A 13 -10.73 14.25 -7.70
N TYR A 14 -9.77 13.56 -7.05
CA TYR A 14 -8.79 14.20 -6.18
C TYR A 14 -7.50 13.38 -6.16
N MET A 15 -6.37 14.04 -6.04
CA MET A 15 -5.06 13.38 -5.93
C MET A 15 -4.16 14.13 -4.96
N ARG A 16 -3.49 13.38 -4.11
CA ARG A 16 -2.47 13.91 -3.20
C ARG A 16 -1.33 12.92 -3.02
N VAL A 17 -0.11 13.43 -2.96
CA VAL A 17 1.08 12.65 -2.60
C VAL A 17 1.31 12.77 -1.11
N VAL A 18 1.41 11.65 -0.42
CA VAL A 18 1.89 11.54 0.96
C VAL A 18 3.38 11.23 0.89
N PRO A 19 4.27 12.06 1.45
CA PRO A 19 5.71 11.87 1.36
C PRO A 19 6.19 10.79 2.34
N SER A 20 5.57 9.63 2.29
CA SER A 20 5.91 8.43 3.06
C SER A 20 5.48 7.20 2.28
N GLY A 21 6.26 6.13 2.35
CA GLY A 21 5.99 4.88 1.62
C GLY A 21 6.74 3.69 2.22
N ALA A 22 6.79 2.59 1.47
CA ALA A 22 7.38 1.33 1.93
C ALA A 22 8.89 1.43 2.20
N ASP A 23 9.61 2.26 1.42
CA ASP A 23 11.06 2.43 1.57
C ASP A 23 11.41 3.16 2.87
N ASP A 24 10.59 4.14 3.28
CA ASP A 24 10.79 4.84 4.55
C ASP A 24 10.70 3.89 5.76
N VAL A 25 9.88 2.85 5.66
CA VAL A 25 9.81 1.79 6.68
C VAL A 25 11.11 0.98 6.71
N SER A 26 11.65 0.61 5.55
CA SER A 26 12.91 -0.13 5.47
C SER A 26 14.09 0.71 5.95
N ASP A 27 14.13 1.99 5.58
CA ASP A 27 15.16 2.93 6.06
C ASP A 27 15.08 3.11 7.59
N ALA A 28 13.89 3.23 8.15
CA ALA A 28 13.71 3.34 9.59
C ALA A 28 14.21 2.09 10.34
N ILE A 29 13.92 0.90 9.83
CA ILE A 29 14.43 -0.37 10.40
C ILE A 29 15.96 -0.44 10.27
N ALA A 30 16.50 -0.12 9.08
CA ALA A 30 17.94 -0.13 8.83
C ALA A 30 18.69 0.76 9.83
N ASN A 31 18.19 1.96 10.06
CA ASN A 31 18.73 2.91 11.02
C ASN A 31 18.60 2.41 12.46
N ALA A 32 17.43 1.94 12.87
CA ALA A 32 17.16 1.51 14.25
C ALA A 32 17.97 0.28 14.66
N LEU A 33 18.23 -0.63 13.71
CA LEU A 33 18.98 -1.87 13.94
C LEU A 33 20.43 -1.80 13.48
N SER A 34 20.87 -0.70 12.86
CA SER A 34 22.21 -0.52 12.28
C SER A 34 22.56 -1.65 11.29
N ILE A 35 21.67 -1.93 10.35
CA ILE A 35 21.79 -2.99 9.33
C ILE A 35 21.66 -2.41 7.92
N SER A 36 21.93 -3.23 6.91
CA SER A 36 21.72 -2.83 5.51
C SER A 36 20.23 -2.64 5.17
N PHE A 37 19.96 -1.82 4.14
CA PHE A 37 18.60 -1.65 3.61
C PHE A 37 17.99 -2.99 3.16
N GLU A 38 18.80 -3.86 2.54
CA GLU A 38 18.34 -5.18 2.07
C GLU A 38 17.95 -6.11 3.23
N ASP A 39 18.69 -6.07 4.35
CA ASP A 39 18.33 -6.83 5.55
C ASP A 39 17.06 -6.28 6.21
N ALA A 40 16.93 -4.96 6.25
CA ALA A 40 15.73 -4.28 6.74
C ALA A 40 14.49 -4.63 5.90
N GLU A 41 14.63 -4.64 4.58
CA GLU A 41 13.58 -5.04 3.65
C GLU A 41 13.13 -6.50 3.87
N ARG A 42 14.09 -7.41 4.12
CA ARG A 42 13.77 -8.80 4.46
C ARG A 42 13.00 -8.90 5.77
N ILE A 43 13.44 -8.19 6.82
CA ILE A 43 12.74 -8.17 8.11
C ILE A 43 11.33 -7.59 7.95
N LYS A 44 11.18 -6.44 7.28
CA LYS A 44 9.88 -5.83 7.01
C LYS A 44 8.91 -6.80 6.33
N ASN A 45 9.37 -7.50 5.30
CA ASN A 45 8.55 -8.45 4.55
C ASN A 45 8.23 -9.72 5.33
N GLN A 46 9.05 -10.09 6.32
CA GLN A 46 8.84 -11.25 7.18
C GLN A 46 7.81 -10.99 8.28
N ILE A 47 7.93 -9.86 8.98
CA ILE A 47 7.13 -9.60 10.18
C ILE A 47 5.96 -8.64 9.93
N GLY A 48 6.12 -7.61 9.08
CA GLY A 48 5.10 -6.59 8.85
C GLY A 48 4.59 -5.95 10.14
N LEU A 49 3.30 -5.80 10.25
CA LEU A 49 2.58 -5.28 11.43
C LEU A 49 2.06 -6.41 12.34
N GLN A 50 2.67 -7.57 12.30
CA GLN A 50 2.32 -8.68 13.19
C GLN A 50 2.96 -8.45 14.56
N ASN A 51 2.30 -8.97 15.60
CA ASN A 51 2.84 -8.92 16.94
C ASN A 51 3.98 -9.96 17.06
N VAL A 52 5.19 -9.51 17.31
CA VAL A 52 6.38 -10.36 17.47
C VAL A 52 6.74 -10.42 18.96
N THR A 53 7.08 -11.61 19.45
CA THR A 53 7.52 -11.82 20.82
C THR A 53 8.66 -12.82 20.89
N GLY A 54 9.60 -12.62 21.81
CA GLY A 54 10.68 -13.58 22.10
C GLY A 54 11.98 -13.34 21.30
N ASP A 55 12.03 -12.27 20.49
CA ASP A 55 13.26 -11.81 19.82
C ASP A 55 13.33 -10.28 19.90
N GLU A 56 14.17 -9.77 20.79
CA GLU A 56 14.31 -8.32 21.05
C GLU A 56 14.60 -7.50 19.78
N ARG A 57 15.36 -8.06 18.86
CA ARG A 57 15.69 -7.39 17.60
C ARG A 57 14.47 -7.28 16.67
N LEU A 58 13.68 -8.33 16.59
CA LEU A 58 12.46 -8.33 15.77
C LEU A 58 11.33 -7.53 16.44
N GLU A 59 11.26 -7.54 17.77
CA GLU A 59 10.33 -6.68 18.54
C GLU A 59 10.62 -5.21 18.28
N LYS A 60 11.90 -4.81 18.30
CA LYS A 60 12.31 -3.45 17.97
C LYS A 60 11.99 -3.09 16.51
N ALA A 61 12.20 -4.01 15.58
CA ALA A 61 11.83 -3.79 14.18
C ALA A 61 10.31 -3.59 14.02
N GLU A 62 9.51 -4.40 14.72
CA GLU A 62 8.04 -4.32 14.69
C GLU A 62 7.55 -2.96 15.24
N GLU A 63 8.12 -2.48 16.32
CA GLU A 63 7.82 -1.16 16.88
C GLU A 63 8.07 -0.05 15.85
N VAL A 64 9.22 -0.06 15.19
CA VAL A 64 9.61 0.90 14.15
C VAL A 64 8.67 0.82 12.93
N ILE A 65 8.31 -0.39 12.48
CA ILE A 65 7.35 -0.58 11.40
C ILE A 65 6.00 0.05 11.77
N ARG A 66 5.53 -0.20 12.98
CA ARG A 66 4.26 0.32 13.49
C ARG A 66 4.25 1.84 13.56
N GLU A 67 5.30 2.45 14.10
CA GLU A 67 5.41 3.91 14.21
C GLU A 67 5.45 4.58 12.83
N THR A 68 6.31 4.09 11.92
CA THR A 68 6.43 4.66 10.58
C THR A 68 5.14 4.49 9.77
N THR A 69 4.50 3.32 9.88
CA THR A 69 3.21 3.06 9.22
C THR A 69 2.09 3.92 9.79
N ALA A 70 2.10 4.20 11.09
CA ALA A 70 1.10 5.08 11.72
C ALA A 70 1.16 6.50 11.13
N GLN A 71 2.34 7.04 10.84
CA GLN A 71 2.50 8.35 10.19
C GLN A 71 1.92 8.34 8.78
N LEU A 72 2.17 7.29 8.00
CA LEU A 72 1.57 7.11 6.67
C LEU A 72 0.03 7.07 6.75
N ILE A 73 -0.53 6.31 7.70
CA ILE A 73 -1.98 6.20 7.91
C ILE A 73 -2.60 7.56 8.26
N VAL A 74 -1.93 8.36 9.09
CA VAL A 74 -2.36 9.73 9.40
C VAL A 74 -2.41 10.58 8.13
N GLY A 75 -1.38 10.51 7.28
CA GLY A 75 -1.33 11.20 6.00
C GLY A 75 -2.49 10.83 5.07
N ILE A 76 -2.77 9.53 4.95
CA ILE A 76 -3.90 9.00 4.16
C ILE A 76 -5.22 9.52 4.75
N ARG A 77 -5.46 9.37 6.06
CA ARG A 77 -6.67 9.82 6.72
C ARG A 77 -6.93 11.32 6.53
N ASN A 78 -5.89 12.15 6.68
CA ASN A 78 -6.01 13.58 6.47
C ASN A 78 -6.40 13.90 5.01
N THR A 79 -5.87 13.16 4.05
CA THR A 79 -6.22 13.31 2.63
C THR A 79 -7.69 12.99 2.37
N LEU A 80 -8.19 11.89 2.96
CA LEU A 80 -9.60 11.48 2.82
C LEU A 80 -10.53 12.48 3.49
N ASN A 81 -10.18 12.95 4.69
CA ASN A 81 -10.98 13.97 5.40
C ASN A 81 -11.06 15.28 4.61
N MET A 82 -9.96 15.72 3.99
CA MET A 82 -10.00 16.91 3.13
C MET A 82 -10.94 16.74 1.94
N TYR A 83 -10.92 15.57 1.30
CA TYR A 83 -11.85 15.28 0.21
C TYR A 83 -13.31 15.27 0.69
N ASP A 84 -13.60 14.62 1.81
CA ASP A 84 -14.97 14.51 2.37
C ASP A 84 -15.52 15.89 2.76
N VAL A 85 -14.68 16.84 3.23
CA VAL A 85 -15.10 18.22 3.54
C VAL A 85 -15.49 18.99 2.28
N ASP A 86 -14.72 18.85 1.21
CA ASP A 86 -14.96 19.57 -0.05
C ASP A 86 -16.08 18.93 -0.89
N HIS A 87 -16.48 17.70 -0.59
CA HIS A 87 -17.41 16.89 -1.38
C HIS A 87 -18.46 16.21 -0.47
N ALA A 88 -19.21 17.01 0.27
CA ALA A 88 -20.20 16.52 1.25
C ALA A 88 -21.27 15.56 0.65
N ASP A 89 -21.53 15.68 -0.66
CA ASP A 89 -22.50 14.84 -1.39
C ASP A 89 -21.91 13.50 -1.86
N SER A 90 -20.62 13.25 -1.64
CA SER A 90 -19.95 12.03 -2.10
C SER A 90 -19.17 11.34 -0.98
N THR A 91 -19.59 10.14 -0.62
CA THR A 91 -18.93 9.35 0.42
C THR A 91 -17.95 8.38 -0.19
N ILE A 92 -16.71 8.35 0.34
CA ILE A 92 -15.71 7.33 -0.01
C ILE A 92 -16.19 5.98 0.52
N SER A 93 -16.51 5.04 -0.37
CA SER A 93 -17.07 3.73 -0.04
C SER A 93 -16.02 2.71 0.40
N GLY A 94 -14.77 2.89 0.00
CA GLY A 94 -13.68 1.97 0.36
C GLY A 94 -12.37 2.37 -0.28
N ILE A 95 -11.31 1.64 0.07
CA ILE A 95 -9.94 1.87 -0.37
C ILE A 95 -9.41 0.62 -1.08
N ILE A 96 -8.70 0.84 -2.16
CA ILE A 96 -7.96 -0.18 -2.88
C ILE A 96 -6.48 0.15 -2.75
N LEU A 97 -5.71 -0.77 -2.18
CA LEU A 97 -4.26 -0.66 -2.08
C LEU A 97 -3.61 -1.31 -3.31
N THR A 98 -2.61 -0.66 -3.86
CA THR A 98 -1.79 -1.17 -4.97
C THR A 98 -0.34 -0.71 -4.81
N GLY A 99 0.58 -1.34 -5.52
CA GLY A 99 2.01 -1.09 -5.40
C GLY A 99 2.69 -1.93 -4.31
N THR A 100 4.02 -1.87 -4.25
CA THR A 100 4.84 -2.70 -3.36
C THR A 100 4.49 -2.53 -1.88
N GLY A 101 4.17 -1.31 -1.45
CA GLY A 101 3.77 -1.01 -0.07
C GLY A 101 2.49 -1.73 0.38
N ALA A 102 1.61 -2.09 -0.55
CA ALA A 102 0.40 -2.84 -0.24
C ALA A 102 0.67 -4.29 0.23
N ARG A 103 1.89 -4.78 0.05
CA ARG A 103 2.34 -6.10 0.53
C ARG A 103 2.69 -6.13 2.01
N LEU A 104 2.80 -4.97 2.67
CA LEU A 104 3.12 -4.94 4.11
C LEU A 104 2.07 -5.76 4.87
N ILE A 105 2.53 -6.85 5.47
CA ILE A 105 1.68 -7.78 6.22
C ILE A 105 0.93 -7.00 7.31
N GLY A 106 -0.38 -7.16 7.39
CA GLY A 106 -1.21 -6.49 8.38
C GLY A 106 -1.66 -5.06 8.00
N LEU A 107 -1.13 -4.45 6.93
CA LEU A 107 -1.51 -3.08 6.55
C LEU A 107 -3.02 -2.93 6.25
N PRO A 108 -3.67 -3.80 5.45
CA PRO A 108 -5.08 -3.62 5.14
C PRO A 108 -6.00 -3.56 6.38
N PRO A 109 -5.93 -4.49 7.35
CA PRO A 109 -6.78 -4.43 8.54
C PRO A 109 -6.43 -3.25 9.45
N VAL A 110 -5.16 -2.89 9.62
CA VAL A 110 -4.74 -1.75 10.43
C VAL A 110 -5.26 -0.44 9.84
N LEU A 111 -5.13 -0.26 8.52
CA LEU A 111 -5.66 0.90 7.82
C LEU A 111 -7.19 0.94 7.91
N ALA A 112 -7.88 -0.19 7.69
CA ALA A 112 -9.33 -0.28 7.78
C ALA A 112 -9.84 0.15 9.17
N GLY A 113 -9.21 -0.33 10.24
CA GLY A 113 -9.53 0.06 11.61
C GLY A 113 -9.30 1.55 11.90
N SER A 114 -8.22 2.12 11.32
CA SER A 114 -7.87 3.53 11.56
C SER A 114 -8.77 4.53 10.85
N ILE A 115 -9.34 4.18 9.70
CA ILE A 115 -10.16 5.09 8.87
C ILE A 115 -11.63 4.69 8.82
N ASN A 116 -12.01 3.57 9.46
CA ASN A 116 -13.38 3.03 9.49
C ASN A 116 -14.00 2.88 8.09
N LYS A 117 -13.21 2.37 7.15
CA LYS A 117 -13.64 2.09 5.77
C LYS A 117 -13.12 0.71 5.34
N MET A 118 -13.80 0.08 4.39
CA MET A 118 -13.33 -1.17 3.80
C MET A 118 -12.01 -0.93 3.04
N VAL A 119 -11.01 -1.76 3.31
CA VAL A 119 -9.71 -1.74 2.63
C VAL A 119 -9.46 -3.09 2.00
N ARG A 120 -9.07 -3.11 0.74
CA ARG A 120 -8.70 -4.32 0.01
C ARG A 120 -7.45 -4.12 -0.85
N ILE A 121 -6.76 -5.17 -1.12
CA ILE A 121 -5.66 -5.18 -2.09
C ILE A 121 -6.27 -5.26 -3.50
N GLY A 122 -5.80 -4.42 -4.41
CA GLY A 122 -6.24 -4.41 -5.79
C GLY A 122 -5.68 -5.59 -6.58
N ASP A 123 -6.51 -6.19 -7.42
CA ASP A 123 -6.08 -7.15 -8.42
C ASP A 123 -6.08 -6.47 -9.80
N PRO A 124 -4.90 -6.11 -10.34
CA PRO A 124 -4.81 -5.44 -11.63
C PRO A 124 -5.14 -6.34 -12.81
N PHE A 125 -5.15 -7.67 -12.61
CA PHE A 125 -5.44 -8.64 -13.67
C PHE A 125 -6.93 -8.91 -13.88
N ILE A 126 -7.81 -8.37 -13.06
CA ILE A 126 -9.27 -8.61 -13.12
C ILE A 126 -9.89 -8.35 -14.51
N ARG A 127 -9.22 -7.55 -15.34
CA ARG A 127 -9.64 -7.22 -16.72
C ARG A 127 -8.79 -7.84 -17.80
N PHE A 128 -7.82 -8.68 -17.43
CA PHE A 128 -6.89 -9.31 -18.37
C PHE A 128 -7.13 -10.83 -18.40
N LYS A 129 -7.04 -11.41 -19.61
CA LYS A 129 -6.88 -12.84 -19.76
C LYS A 129 -5.37 -13.12 -19.84
N LEU A 130 -4.83 -13.78 -18.83
CA LEU A 130 -3.44 -14.18 -18.83
C LEU A 130 -3.21 -15.32 -19.82
N SER A 131 -2.10 -15.29 -20.56
CA SER A 131 -1.67 -16.42 -21.35
C SER A 131 -1.10 -17.51 -20.43
N LYS A 132 -1.15 -18.78 -20.85
CA LYS A 132 -0.58 -19.92 -20.11
C LYS A 132 0.92 -19.73 -19.79
N GLU A 133 1.62 -18.98 -20.61
CA GLU A 133 3.05 -18.70 -20.45
C GLU A 133 3.29 -17.70 -19.32
N VAL A 134 2.45 -16.69 -19.21
CA VAL A 134 2.45 -15.71 -18.11
C VAL A 134 2.04 -16.34 -16.79
N GLU A 135 1.05 -17.23 -16.80
CA GLU A 135 0.65 -17.99 -15.61
C GLU A 135 1.79 -18.86 -15.06
N ARG A 136 2.60 -19.48 -15.94
CA ARG A 136 3.76 -20.28 -15.54
C ARG A 136 4.88 -19.47 -14.88
N GLN A 137 4.99 -18.18 -15.19
CA GLN A 137 6.02 -17.29 -14.64
C GLN A 137 5.67 -16.74 -13.24
N ASN A 138 4.59 -17.21 -12.63
CA ASN A 138 4.11 -16.76 -11.32
C ASN A 138 3.92 -15.24 -11.19
N ILE A 139 3.60 -14.56 -12.30
CA ILE A 139 3.40 -13.10 -12.34
C ILE A 139 2.26 -12.67 -11.41
N VAL A 140 1.30 -13.57 -11.16
CA VAL A 140 0.18 -13.30 -10.25
C VAL A 140 0.66 -12.98 -8.83
N ALA A 141 1.77 -13.57 -8.37
CA ALA A 141 2.35 -13.24 -7.07
C ALA A 141 2.87 -11.79 -6.98
N HIS A 142 3.14 -11.16 -8.12
CA HIS A 142 3.60 -9.79 -8.25
C HIS A 142 2.51 -8.83 -8.77
N ALA A 143 1.27 -9.29 -8.83
CA ALA A 143 0.13 -8.54 -9.39
C ALA A 143 0.03 -7.11 -8.85
N VAL A 144 0.19 -6.96 -7.55
CA VAL A 144 0.05 -5.68 -6.84
C VAL A 144 1.05 -4.63 -7.35
N ASP A 145 2.26 -5.06 -7.73
CA ASP A 145 3.33 -4.17 -8.20
C ASP A 145 3.08 -3.67 -9.63
N LEU A 146 2.28 -4.41 -10.39
CA LEU A 146 2.02 -4.14 -11.79
C LEU A 146 0.83 -3.19 -12.03
N GLY A 147 0.13 -2.77 -10.98
CA GLY A 147 -1.09 -1.98 -11.09
C GLY A 147 -0.92 -0.71 -11.93
N GLY A 148 0.15 0.05 -11.71
CA GLY A 148 0.46 1.27 -12.45
C GLY A 148 0.76 1.01 -13.93
N VAL A 149 1.62 0.02 -14.21
CA VAL A 149 2.05 -0.34 -15.58
C VAL A 149 0.86 -0.84 -16.41
N LEU A 150 0.04 -1.73 -15.83
CA LEU A 150 -1.14 -2.26 -16.49
C LEU A 150 -2.21 -1.18 -16.72
N GLY A 151 -2.34 -0.23 -15.80
CA GLY A 151 -3.21 0.93 -15.96
C GLY A 151 -2.85 1.78 -17.17
N LEU A 152 -1.56 2.00 -17.43
CA LEU A 152 -1.07 2.71 -18.61
C LEU A 152 -1.38 1.99 -19.92
N VAL A 153 -1.33 0.65 -19.92
CA VAL A 153 -1.65 -0.16 -21.11
C VAL A 153 -3.15 -0.10 -21.44
N ILE A 154 -4.02 -0.15 -20.43
CA ILE A 154 -5.48 -0.07 -20.61
C ILE A 154 -5.90 1.31 -21.13
N GLY A 155 -5.21 2.38 -20.72
CA GLY A 155 -5.51 3.76 -21.11
C GLY A 155 -5.32 4.06 -22.60
N LYS A 156 -4.57 3.24 -23.33
CA LYS A 156 -4.46 3.33 -24.79
C LYS A 156 -5.58 2.51 -25.45
N LYS A 157 -6.73 3.14 -25.74
CA LYS A 157 -7.62 2.59 -26.77
C LYS A 157 -6.83 2.59 -28.10
N PRO A 158 -6.69 1.44 -28.80
CA PRO A 158 -6.22 1.50 -30.19
C PRO A 158 -7.23 2.35 -30.98
N ARG A 159 -6.69 3.31 -31.71
CA ARG A 159 -7.45 4.04 -32.74
C ARG A 159 -7.76 3.14 -33.90
#